data_9ccb300aca61d9e1b083d88c40c99605
#
_entry.id   9ccb300aca61d9e1b083d88c40c99605
#
_cell.length_a   1.000
_cell.length_b   1.000
_cell.length_c   1.000
_cell.angle_alpha   90.00
_cell.angle_beta   90.00
_cell.angle_gamma   90.00
#
_symmetry.space_group_name_H-M   'P 1'
#
loop_
_entity.id
_entity.type
_entity.pdbx_description
1 polymer ?
#
loop_
_entity_poly.entity_id
_entity_poly.type
_entity_poly.pdbx_seq_one_letter_code
_entity_poly.pdbx_strand_id
1 'polypeptide(L)'
;KRIGRYDRGIMNYRFIPKGKWISGFTMSYWDYNSADNKLLFAYFDNFDCDGRNLNFSVYGGYAVRDNMVLGLKFGYRNMRGALNNITLKIDDDVDFSLKDLKLEQNLYNVSFFHRSYVGLDAGKRFGLFNETALTFNFGKSKFDRGVEENLVNTQTDIFEVQLGINPGLAVFIM
;
A
#
# COMPACT_ATOMS: atom_id res chain seq x y z
N LYS A 1 -14.94 -40.70 -0.85
CA LYS A 1 -15.05 -39.26 -0.53
C LYS A 1 -14.09 -38.98 0.61
N ARG A 2 -12.90 -38.41 0.32
CA ARG A 2 -11.95 -38.03 1.36
C ARG A 2 -12.46 -36.74 2.00
N ILE A 3 -12.99 -36.85 3.20
CA ILE A 3 -13.32 -35.69 4.03
C ILE A 3 -11.97 -35.13 4.49
N GLY A 4 -11.61 -33.98 3.97
CA GLY A 4 -10.38 -33.29 4.40
C GLY A 4 -10.46 -32.90 5.87
N ARG A 5 -9.35 -33.01 6.60
CA ARG A 5 -9.22 -32.78 8.05
C ARG A 5 -9.65 -31.36 8.49
N TYR A 6 -9.97 -30.49 7.55
CA TYR A 6 -10.30 -29.07 7.73
C TYR A 6 -11.60 -28.64 7.00
N ASP A 7 -12.43 -29.61 6.62
CA ASP A 7 -13.75 -29.26 6.07
C ASP A 7 -14.65 -28.76 7.21
N ARG A 8 -14.59 -27.46 7.44
CA ARG A 8 -15.40 -26.74 8.43
C ARG A 8 -16.79 -26.37 7.87
N GLY A 9 -17.28 -27.09 6.85
CA GLY A 9 -18.55 -26.78 6.22
C GLY A 9 -18.50 -25.58 5.26
N ILE A 10 -17.35 -25.02 4.98
CA ILE A 10 -17.19 -23.97 3.97
C ILE A 10 -17.21 -24.64 2.61
N MET A 11 -18.33 -24.52 1.91
CA MET A 11 -18.43 -24.93 0.52
C MET A 11 -17.69 -23.90 -0.34
N ASN A 12 -16.59 -24.33 -0.98
CA ASN A 12 -15.88 -23.47 -1.94
C ASN A 12 -16.66 -23.46 -3.27
N TYR A 13 -17.55 -22.50 -3.43
CA TYR A 13 -18.29 -22.28 -4.67
C TYR A 13 -17.33 -21.76 -5.76
N ARG A 14 -17.58 -22.18 -7.00
CA ARG A 14 -16.87 -21.66 -8.16
C ARG A 14 -17.26 -20.19 -8.38
N PHE A 15 -16.44 -19.29 -7.91
CA PHE A 15 -16.64 -17.85 -7.95
C PHE A 15 -16.16 -17.24 -9.28
N ILE A 16 -14.94 -17.60 -9.69
CA ILE A 16 -14.37 -17.23 -11.00
C ILE A 16 -14.09 -18.51 -11.80
N PRO A 17 -14.77 -18.73 -12.94
CA PRO A 17 -14.52 -19.87 -13.81
C PRO A 17 -13.15 -19.77 -14.49
N LYS A 18 -12.52 -20.93 -14.70
CA LYS A 18 -11.34 -21.05 -15.57
C LYS A 18 -11.58 -20.41 -16.94
N GLY A 19 -10.57 -19.77 -17.51
CA GLY A 19 -10.60 -19.18 -18.85
C GLY A 19 -11.19 -17.78 -18.91
N LYS A 20 -11.54 -17.16 -17.78
CA LYS A 20 -12.04 -15.78 -17.73
C LYS A 20 -10.91 -14.79 -17.51
N TRP A 21 -11.05 -13.64 -18.18
CA TRP A 21 -10.20 -12.49 -17.92
C TRP A 21 -10.82 -11.65 -16.81
N ILE A 22 -9.97 -11.07 -15.98
CA ILE A 22 -10.35 -10.05 -15.01
C ILE A 22 -9.48 -8.84 -15.24
N SER A 23 -10.04 -7.67 -15.07
CA SER A 23 -9.31 -6.40 -15.08
C SER A 23 -9.94 -5.45 -14.08
N GLY A 24 -9.16 -4.49 -13.63
CA GLY A 24 -9.66 -3.48 -12.73
C GLY A 24 -8.60 -2.44 -12.42
N PHE A 25 -8.99 -1.51 -11.57
CA PHE A 25 -8.09 -0.49 -11.05
C PHE A 25 -8.25 -0.39 -9.54
N THR A 26 -7.23 0.14 -8.91
CA THR A 26 -7.23 0.45 -7.48
C THR A 26 -6.72 1.88 -7.34
N MET A 27 -7.41 2.66 -6.53
CA MET A 27 -6.99 4.01 -6.19
C MET A 27 -7.09 4.16 -4.67
N SER A 28 -6.04 4.66 -4.07
CA SER A 28 -6.04 5.05 -2.67
C SER A 28 -5.42 6.43 -2.51
N TYR A 29 -6.06 7.25 -1.73
CA TYR A 29 -5.59 8.56 -1.35
C TYR A 29 -5.76 8.72 0.16
N TRP A 30 -4.71 9.19 0.80
CA TRP A 30 -4.82 9.63 2.17
C TRP A 30 -3.96 10.87 2.38
N ASP A 31 -4.47 11.73 3.21
CA ASP A 31 -3.87 12.97 3.65
C ASP A 31 -3.80 12.94 5.17
N TYR A 32 -2.66 13.29 5.69
CA TYR A 32 -2.41 13.29 7.12
C TYR A 32 -1.84 14.64 7.52
N ASN A 33 -2.47 15.25 8.53
CA ASN A 33 -2.00 16.47 9.16
C ASN A 33 -1.92 16.24 10.68
N SER A 34 -0.75 16.49 11.26
CA SER A 34 -0.51 16.26 12.68
C SER A 34 -1.29 17.22 13.59
N ALA A 35 -1.68 18.38 13.08
CA ALA A 35 -2.47 19.36 13.85
C ALA A 35 -3.81 18.78 14.33
N ASP A 36 -4.36 17.82 13.60
CA ASP A 36 -5.63 17.15 13.93
C ASP A 36 -5.48 15.97 14.91
N ASN A 37 -4.24 15.49 15.16
CA ASN A 37 -3.97 14.27 15.94
C ASN A 37 -3.03 14.47 17.14
N LYS A 38 -3.32 15.46 17.98
CA LYS A 38 -2.52 15.79 19.17
C LYS A 38 -2.34 14.65 20.17
N LEU A 39 -3.20 13.64 20.17
CA LEU A 39 -3.13 12.52 21.11
C LEU A 39 -2.00 11.52 20.80
N LEU A 40 -1.65 11.32 19.53
CA LEU A 40 -0.58 10.38 19.14
C LEU A 40 0.82 10.95 19.43
N PHE A 41 0.93 12.28 19.54
CA PHE A 41 2.22 12.98 19.67
C PHE A 41 2.32 13.77 20.97
N ALA A 42 1.57 13.38 21.99
CA ALA A 42 1.58 14.04 23.31
C ALA A 42 2.97 14.06 23.99
N TYR A 43 3.90 13.25 23.50
CA TYR A 43 5.29 13.21 23.99
C TYR A 43 6.25 14.13 23.22
N PHE A 44 5.78 14.78 22.13
CA PHE A 44 6.61 15.66 21.32
C PHE A 44 6.07 17.08 21.39
N ASP A 45 6.86 18.00 21.92
CA ASP A 45 6.54 19.42 21.86
C ASP A 45 6.75 19.94 20.42
N ASN A 46 5.72 20.60 19.85
CA ASN A 46 5.75 21.21 18.52
C ASN A 46 6.04 20.25 17.36
N PHE A 47 5.43 19.05 17.37
CA PHE A 47 5.48 18.15 16.22
C PHE A 47 4.50 18.60 15.14
N ASP A 48 5.02 19.06 14.01
CA ASP A 48 4.24 19.45 12.84
C ASP A 48 4.66 18.61 11.63
N CYS A 49 3.79 17.67 11.24
CA CYS A 49 4.02 16.72 10.16
C CYS A 49 2.81 16.67 9.25
N ASP A 50 3.03 16.91 7.99
CA ASP A 50 2.05 16.76 6.93
C ASP A 50 2.47 15.64 5.98
N GLY A 51 1.51 14.81 5.60
CA GLY A 51 1.78 13.71 4.69
C GLY A 51 0.64 13.48 3.69
N ARG A 52 0.99 13.33 2.42
CA ARG A 52 0.06 12.96 1.37
C ARG A 52 0.56 11.73 0.64
N ASN A 53 -0.32 10.78 0.39
CA ASN A 53 -0.03 9.61 -0.41
C ASN A 53 -1.15 9.37 -1.42
N LEU A 54 -0.81 9.37 -2.69
CA LEU A 54 -1.66 8.96 -3.79
C LEU A 54 -1.09 7.69 -4.39
N ASN A 55 -1.91 6.64 -4.46
CA ASN A 55 -1.56 5.39 -5.11
C ASN A 55 -2.65 5.04 -6.13
N PHE A 56 -2.25 4.82 -7.36
CA PHE A 56 -3.11 4.39 -8.44
C PHE A 56 -2.51 3.17 -9.12
N SER A 57 -3.31 2.14 -9.39
CA SER A 57 -2.86 0.98 -10.14
C SER A 57 -3.96 0.39 -10.99
N VAL A 58 -3.56 -0.17 -12.14
CA VAL A 58 -4.41 -0.95 -13.03
C VAL A 58 -3.89 -2.38 -13.07
N TYR A 59 -4.79 -3.34 -13.19
CA TYR A 59 -4.40 -4.74 -13.26
C TYR A 59 -5.21 -5.51 -14.29
N GLY A 60 -4.59 -6.56 -14.82
CA GLY A 60 -5.22 -7.56 -15.66
C GLY A 60 -4.76 -8.95 -15.25
N GLY A 61 -5.66 -9.92 -15.32
CA GLY A 61 -5.35 -11.30 -14.97
C GLY A 61 -6.20 -12.30 -15.72
N TYR A 62 -5.72 -13.53 -15.77
CA TYR A 62 -6.38 -14.66 -16.42
C TYR A 62 -6.60 -15.79 -15.42
N ALA A 63 -7.83 -16.33 -15.42
CA ALA A 63 -8.20 -17.45 -14.57
C ALA A 63 -7.64 -18.76 -15.13
N VAL A 64 -6.49 -19.18 -14.62
CA VAL A 64 -5.78 -20.41 -15.03
C VAL A 64 -6.48 -21.68 -14.54
N ARG A 65 -7.20 -21.58 -13.42
CA ARG A 65 -8.09 -22.60 -12.83
C ARG A 65 -9.33 -21.92 -12.26
N ASP A 66 -10.33 -22.74 -11.92
CA ASP A 66 -11.47 -22.23 -11.16
C ASP A 66 -10.98 -21.59 -9.86
N ASN A 67 -11.43 -20.37 -9.58
CA ASN A 67 -11.07 -19.58 -8.41
C ASN A 67 -9.58 -19.22 -8.27
N MET A 68 -8.79 -19.29 -9.37
CA MET A 68 -7.37 -19.00 -9.34
C MET A 68 -6.96 -18.15 -10.54
N VAL A 69 -6.43 -16.98 -10.27
CA VAL A 69 -6.05 -15.98 -11.28
C VAL A 69 -4.57 -15.67 -11.16
N LEU A 70 -3.89 -15.62 -12.30
CA LEU A 70 -2.55 -15.04 -12.45
C LEU A 70 -2.65 -13.76 -13.26
N GLY A 71 -1.88 -12.75 -12.91
CA GLY A 71 -1.95 -11.48 -13.60
C GLY A 71 -0.79 -10.54 -13.35
N LEU A 72 -0.93 -9.38 -13.98
CA LEU A 72 0.00 -8.27 -13.88
C LEU A 72 -0.74 -7.04 -13.34
N LYS A 73 -0.02 -6.24 -12.57
CA LYS A 73 -0.47 -4.96 -12.04
C LYS A 73 0.60 -3.92 -12.34
N PHE A 74 0.17 -2.76 -12.81
CA PHE A 74 1.00 -1.59 -13.04
C PHE A 74 0.47 -0.47 -12.17
N GLY A 75 1.34 0.22 -11.47
CA GLY A 75 0.92 1.29 -10.58
C GLY A 75 1.90 2.45 -10.51
N TYR A 76 1.37 3.54 -9.99
CA TYR A 76 2.10 4.75 -9.68
C TYR A 76 1.76 5.19 -8.26
N ARG A 77 2.79 5.53 -7.49
CA ARG A 77 2.67 6.07 -6.13
C ARG A 77 3.40 7.40 -6.05
N ASN A 78 2.70 8.41 -5.57
CA ASN A 78 3.29 9.68 -5.19
C ASN A 78 3.10 9.85 -3.69
N MET A 79 4.19 9.97 -2.97
CA MET A 79 4.22 10.23 -1.53
C MET A 79 4.97 11.54 -1.30
N ARG A 80 4.36 12.42 -0.51
CA ARG A 80 4.96 13.66 -0.04
C ARG A 80 4.80 13.71 1.47
N GLY A 81 5.89 14.03 2.14
CA GLY A 81 5.91 14.27 3.57
C GLY A 81 6.66 15.56 3.86
N ALA A 82 6.13 16.37 4.74
CA ALA A 82 6.82 17.55 5.27
C ALA A 82 6.83 17.45 6.79
N LEU A 83 8.03 17.63 7.37
CA LEU A 83 8.25 17.78 8.79
C LEU A 83 8.73 19.21 9.00
N ASN A 84 7.83 20.06 9.46
CA ASN A 84 8.13 21.48 9.59
C ASN A 84 8.94 21.78 10.85
N ASN A 85 8.63 21.11 11.98
CA ASN A 85 9.37 21.25 13.22
C ASN A 85 9.32 19.98 14.05
N ILE A 86 10.48 19.49 14.49
CA ILE A 86 10.60 18.52 15.59
C ILE A 86 11.61 19.08 16.58
N THR A 87 11.18 19.34 17.80
CA THR A 87 12.07 19.67 18.90
C THR A 87 12.06 18.49 19.87
N LEU A 88 13.18 17.79 19.96
CA LEU A 88 13.41 16.74 20.95
C LEU A 88 14.20 17.37 22.11
N LYS A 89 13.54 17.54 23.25
CA LYS A 89 14.22 17.88 24.50
C LYS A 89 14.71 16.58 25.15
N ILE A 90 16.02 16.33 25.06
CA ILE A 90 16.63 15.12 25.62
C ILE A 90 17.12 15.39 27.05
N ASP A 91 17.54 16.62 27.34
CA ASP A 91 17.99 17.09 28.67
C ASP A 91 17.89 18.61 28.70
N ASP A 92 18.00 19.22 29.89
CA ASP A 92 17.88 20.67 30.10
C ASP A 92 18.90 21.52 29.28
N ASP A 93 19.98 20.92 28.77
CA ASP A 93 21.04 21.60 28.03
C ASP A 93 21.19 21.13 26.55
N VAL A 94 20.38 20.18 26.06
CA VAL A 94 20.50 19.65 24.68
C VAL A 94 19.16 19.68 23.97
N ASP A 95 18.93 20.75 23.23
CA ASP A 95 17.80 20.86 22.30
C ASP A 95 18.24 20.44 20.90
N PHE A 96 17.68 19.33 20.40
CA PHE A 96 17.87 18.90 19.02
C PHE A 96 16.63 19.31 18.21
N SER A 97 16.77 20.33 17.38
CA SER A 97 15.70 20.78 16.49
C SER A 97 15.98 20.39 15.05
N LEU A 98 15.07 19.61 14.45
CA LEU A 98 15.02 19.36 13.02
C LEU A 98 13.93 20.23 12.42
N LYS A 99 14.30 21.10 11.47
CA LYS A 99 13.38 22.01 10.80
C LYS A 99 13.36 21.74 9.30
N ASP A 100 12.20 21.92 8.69
CA ASP A 100 12.02 21.96 7.24
C ASP A 100 12.54 20.73 6.48
N LEU A 101 12.20 19.53 6.94
CA LEU A 101 12.46 18.30 6.20
C LEU A 101 11.30 18.04 5.22
N LYS A 102 11.63 17.95 3.94
CA LYS A 102 10.66 17.58 2.90
C LYS A 102 11.12 16.31 2.21
N LEU A 103 10.21 15.36 2.12
CA LEU A 103 10.39 14.11 1.40
C LEU A 103 9.37 14.06 0.25
N GLU A 104 9.84 13.92 -0.96
CA GLU A 104 9.01 13.63 -2.12
C GLU A 104 9.48 12.35 -2.77
N GLN A 105 8.56 11.40 -2.94
CA GLN A 105 8.85 10.11 -3.53
C GLN A 105 7.86 9.80 -4.65
N ASN A 106 8.40 9.50 -5.83
CA ASN A 106 7.64 9.09 -7.00
C ASN A 106 8.08 7.69 -7.40
N LEU A 107 7.17 6.71 -7.28
CA LEU A 107 7.42 5.31 -7.58
C LEU A 107 6.49 4.79 -8.65
N TYR A 108 7.06 4.10 -9.61
CA TYR A 108 6.34 3.24 -10.54
C TYR A 108 6.50 1.79 -10.09
N ASN A 109 5.45 1.01 -10.19
CA ASN A 109 5.52 -0.39 -9.80
C ASN A 109 4.96 -1.32 -10.89
N VAL A 110 5.59 -2.48 -10.98
CA VAL A 110 5.15 -3.61 -11.77
C VAL A 110 5.06 -4.82 -10.87
N SER A 111 3.90 -5.45 -10.81
CA SER A 111 3.68 -6.61 -9.96
C SER A 111 3.17 -7.80 -10.75
N PHE A 112 3.72 -8.97 -10.45
CA PHE A 112 3.13 -10.24 -10.80
C PHE A 112 2.29 -10.72 -9.62
N PHE A 113 1.02 -11.05 -9.85
CA PHE A 113 0.18 -11.52 -8.78
C PHE A 113 -0.47 -12.87 -9.07
N HIS A 114 -0.63 -13.62 -7.99
CA HIS A 114 -1.46 -14.81 -7.92
C HIS A 114 -2.61 -14.53 -6.94
N ARG A 115 -3.85 -14.67 -7.40
CA ARG A 115 -5.02 -14.44 -6.56
C ARG A 115 -5.89 -15.69 -6.51
N SER A 116 -6.13 -16.19 -5.29
CA SER A 116 -7.01 -17.32 -5.02
C SER A 116 -8.31 -16.82 -4.41
N TYR A 117 -9.43 -17.35 -4.86
CA TYR A 117 -10.76 -16.99 -4.38
C TYR A 117 -11.44 -18.15 -3.67
N VAL A 118 -12.27 -17.83 -2.67
CA VAL A 118 -13.19 -18.75 -2.01
C VAL A 118 -14.57 -18.14 -2.11
N GLY A 119 -15.47 -18.75 -2.87
CA GLY A 119 -16.87 -18.32 -2.95
C GLY A 119 -17.60 -18.69 -1.68
N LEU A 120 -18.26 -17.73 -1.07
CA LEU A 120 -18.94 -17.88 0.22
C LEU A 120 -20.43 -18.23 0.06
N ASP A 121 -21.03 -17.90 -1.09
CA ASP A 121 -22.44 -18.11 -1.34
C ASP A 121 -22.72 -18.82 -2.66
N ALA A 122 -23.83 -19.53 -2.72
CA ALA A 122 -24.30 -20.21 -3.93
C ALA A 122 -24.67 -19.24 -5.07
N GLY A 123 -25.05 -17.99 -4.72
CA GLY A 123 -25.35 -16.92 -5.67
C GLY A 123 -24.11 -16.29 -6.30
N LYS A 124 -22.92 -16.68 -5.87
CA LYS A 124 -21.61 -16.20 -6.37
C LYS A 124 -21.43 -14.68 -6.26
N ARG A 125 -22.08 -14.06 -5.29
CA ARG A 125 -22.01 -12.61 -5.08
C ARG A 125 -20.88 -12.23 -4.15
N PHE A 126 -20.59 -13.10 -3.16
CA PHE A 126 -19.60 -12.84 -2.11
C PHE A 126 -18.49 -13.88 -2.16
N GLY A 127 -17.27 -13.40 -2.02
CA GLY A 127 -16.11 -14.26 -1.94
C GLY A 127 -15.00 -13.61 -1.12
N LEU A 128 -14.13 -14.44 -0.58
CA LEU A 128 -12.84 -14.05 -0.04
C LEU A 128 -11.79 -14.25 -1.12
N PHE A 129 -10.78 -13.43 -1.10
CA PHE A 129 -9.58 -13.69 -1.89
C PHE A 129 -8.32 -13.48 -1.07
N ASN A 130 -7.28 -14.15 -1.49
CA ASN A 130 -5.93 -13.88 -1.06
C ASN A 130 -5.07 -13.64 -2.31
N GLU A 131 -4.39 -12.49 -2.35
CA GLU A 131 -3.47 -12.14 -3.42
C GLU A 131 -2.04 -12.20 -2.89
N THR A 132 -1.22 -13.02 -3.52
CA THR A 132 0.23 -13.01 -3.33
C THR A 132 0.84 -12.28 -4.52
N ALA A 133 1.61 -11.23 -4.26
CA ALA A 133 2.19 -10.38 -5.30
C ALA A 133 3.69 -10.20 -5.10
N LEU A 134 4.44 -10.35 -6.18
CA LEU A 134 5.85 -9.94 -6.29
C LEU A 134 5.89 -8.61 -7.04
N THR A 135 6.31 -7.56 -6.36
CA THR A 135 6.29 -6.19 -6.86
C THR A 135 7.70 -5.65 -7.00
N PHE A 136 7.96 -5.04 -8.14
CA PHE A 136 9.18 -4.28 -8.42
C PHE A 136 8.81 -2.80 -8.44
N ASN A 137 9.43 -2.03 -7.56
CA ASN A 137 9.25 -0.59 -7.46
C ASN A 137 10.48 0.11 -8.04
N PHE A 138 10.25 1.11 -8.88
CA PHE A 138 11.29 1.95 -9.47
C PHE A 138 10.90 3.40 -9.28
N GLY A 139 11.86 4.24 -8.93
CA GLY A 139 11.55 5.66 -8.84
C GLY A 139 12.64 6.51 -8.26
N LYS A 140 12.23 7.68 -7.84
CA LYS A 140 13.12 8.70 -7.29
C LYS A 140 12.56 9.21 -5.99
N SER A 141 13.46 9.38 -5.03
CA SER A 141 13.21 10.10 -3.79
C SER A 141 14.01 11.39 -3.80
N LYS A 142 13.35 12.47 -3.45
CA LYS A 142 13.98 13.76 -3.18
C LYS A 142 13.83 14.05 -1.71
N PHE A 143 14.95 14.37 -1.09
CA PHE A 143 15.00 14.76 0.30
C PHE A 143 15.62 16.14 0.39
N ASP A 144 14.82 17.10 0.86
CA ASP A 144 15.25 18.46 1.08
C ASP A 144 15.39 18.70 2.57
N ARG A 145 16.54 19.16 3.01
CA ARG A 145 16.82 19.57 4.39
C ARG A 145 17.17 21.04 4.40
N GLY A 146 16.35 21.84 5.10
CA GLY A 146 16.66 23.24 5.41
C GLY A 146 17.64 23.32 6.57
N VAL A 147 18.86 23.85 6.36
CA VAL A 147 19.75 24.34 7.39
C VAL A 147 19.99 25.80 7.03
N GLU A 148 19.79 26.70 7.95
CA GLU A 148 19.62 28.18 7.89
C GLU A 148 20.31 28.97 6.76
N GLU A 149 21.23 28.41 5.98
CA GLU A 149 21.86 29.09 4.82
C GLU A 149 22.09 28.17 3.59
N ASN A 150 21.90 26.83 3.71
CA ASN A 150 22.13 25.91 2.59
C ASN A 150 21.02 24.86 2.51
N LEU A 151 20.21 24.93 1.45
CA LEU A 151 19.30 23.84 1.06
C LEU A 151 20.13 22.68 0.52
N VAL A 152 20.20 21.58 1.25
CA VAL A 152 20.78 20.34 0.76
C VAL A 152 19.68 19.54 0.09
N ASN A 153 19.72 19.50 -1.23
CA ASN A 153 18.83 18.67 -2.04
C ASN A 153 19.55 17.37 -2.37
N THR A 154 19.03 16.26 -1.89
CA THR A 154 19.54 14.93 -2.20
C THR A 154 18.52 14.19 -3.02
N GLN A 155 18.91 13.74 -4.21
CA GLN A 155 18.10 12.88 -5.05
C GLN A 155 18.70 11.48 -5.06
N THR A 156 17.87 10.48 -4.80
CA THR A 156 18.25 9.06 -4.77
C THR A 156 17.34 8.26 -5.69
N ASP A 157 17.95 7.42 -6.52
CA ASP A 157 17.20 6.44 -7.31
C ASP A 157 16.84 5.25 -6.42
N ILE A 158 15.60 4.80 -6.52
CA ILE A 158 15.08 3.70 -5.71
C ILE A 158 14.78 2.52 -6.64
N PHE A 159 15.30 1.36 -6.24
CA PHE A 159 14.87 0.06 -6.73
C PHE A 159 14.56 -0.84 -5.54
N GLU A 160 13.32 -1.32 -5.47
CA GLU A 160 12.85 -2.16 -4.37
C GLU A 160 12.10 -3.37 -4.91
N VAL A 161 12.32 -4.52 -4.31
CA VAL A 161 11.57 -5.76 -4.58
C VAL A 161 10.79 -6.12 -3.33
N GLN A 162 9.48 -6.27 -3.48
CA GLN A 162 8.56 -6.55 -2.39
C GLN A 162 7.73 -7.80 -2.67
N LEU A 163 7.64 -8.71 -1.69
CA LEU A 163 6.71 -9.81 -1.68
C LEU A 163 5.59 -9.49 -0.68
N GLY A 164 4.34 -9.48 -1.16
CA GLY A 164 3.17 -9.15 -0.37
C GLY A 164 2.10 -10.23 -0.38
N ILE A 165 1.36 -10.34 0.72
CA ILE A 165 0.17 -11.18 0.85
C ILE A 165 -0.98 -10.28 1.27
N ASN A 166 -2.02 -10.20 0.45
CA ASN A 166 -3.12 -9.26 0.59
C ASN A 166 -4.45 -10.03 0.62
N PRO A 167 -5.02 -10.31 1.81
CA PRO A 167 -6.36 -10.83 1.92
C PRO A 167 -7.40 -9.74 1.64
N GLY A 168 -8.56 -10.14 1.09
CA GLY A 168 -9.63 -9.20 0.80
C GLY A 168 -10.98 -9.86 0.57
N LEU A 169 -12.00 -9.02 0.47
CA LEU A 169 -13.36 -9.38 0.11
C LEU A 169 -13.63 -9.02 -1.35
N ALA A 170 -14.34 -9.89 -2.03
CA ALA A 170 -14.85 -9.64 -3.37
C ALA A 170 -16.38 -9.69 -3.37
N VAL A 171 -16.99 -8.67 -3.94
CA VAL A 171 -18.45 -8.56 -4.09
C VAL A 171 -18.76 -8.30 -5.56
N PHE A 172 -19.60 -9.15 -6.16
CA PHE A 172 -20.15 -8.90 -7.49
C PHE A 172 -21.52 -8.25 -7.38
N ILE A 173 -21.65 -7.09 -7.98
CA ILE A 173 -22.91 -6.37 -8.11
C ILE A 173 -23.43 -6.70 -9.51
N MET A 174 -24.57 -7.41 -9.59
CA MET A 174 -25.25 -7.76 -10.84
C MET A 174 -26.51 -6.89 -10.98
#